data_32f0dde3234d800f6fe3a2893019b3af
#
_entry.id   32f0dde3234d800f6fe3a2893019b3af
#
_cell.length_a   1.000
_cell.length_b   1.000
_cell.length_c   1.000
_cell.angle_alpha   90.00
_cell.angle_beta   90.00
_cell.angle_gamma   90.00
#
_symmetry.space_group_name_H-M   'P 1'
#
loop_
_entity.id
_entity.type
_entity.pdbx_description
1 polymer ?
#
loop_
_entity_poly.entity_id
_entity_poly.type
_entity_poly.pdbx_seq_one_letter_code
_entity_poly.pdbx_strand_id
1 'polypeptide(L)'
;MERVGTLSRTWPRAAFAACALWLLLYELRVIVAPDLDAGPLTSRFAHDVVLLASSALIIAKALSARRERLAWLLIGAGVLAWSLGEVYYTAVLWDAEVIAIPSPADVGYLLLPPLALAGILLLLKARARAVPRTLWVDGVIAGLAVAALSAALVFDTVLENV
;
A
#
# COMPACT_ATOMS: atom_id res chain seq x y z
N MET A 1 17.54 -30.25 -18.86
CA MET A 1 17.31 -29.79 -17.47
C MET A 1 17.19 -28.25 -17.35
N GLU A 2 16.82 -27.53 -18.41
CA GLU A 2 16.89 -26.04 -18.48
C GLU A 2 15.55 -25.28 -18.34
N ARG A 3 14.43 -25.96 -18.20
CA ARG A 3 13.09 -25.34 -18.16
C ARG A 3 12.60 -24.91 -16.76
N VAL A 4 13.25 -25.32 -15.69
CA VAL A 4 12.81 -24.98 -14.31
C VAL A 4 13.26 -23.57 -13.89
N GLY A 5 14.34 -23.04 -14.47
CA GLY A 5 14.91 -21.73 -14.12
C GLY A 5 14.12 -20.52 -14.64
N THR A 6 13.36 -20.66 -15.73
CA THR A 6 12.62 -19.55 -16.36
C THR A 6 11.27 -19.28 -15.70
N LEU A 7 10.60 -20.28 -15.18
CA LEU A 7 9.33 -20.15 -14.47
C LEU A 7 9.46 -19.38 -13.15
N SER A 8 10.61 -19.51 -12.45
CA SER A 8 10.83 -18.82 -11.17
C SER A 8 11.01 -17.31 -11.29
N ARG A 9 11.26 -16.78 -12.49
CA ARG A 9 11.52 -15.37 -12.74
C ARG A 9 10.34 -14.59 -13.31
N THR A 10 9.35 -15.27 -13.86
CA THR A 10 8.18 -14.67 -14.53
C THR A 10 6.96 -14.56 -13.64
N TRP A 11 6.78 -15.48 -12.67
CA TRP A 11 5.59 -15.52 -11.83
C TRP A 11 5.34 -14.24 -11.00
N PRO A 12 6.37 -13.54 -10.42
CA PRO A 12 6.08 -12.32 -9.67
C PRO A 12 5.60 -11.19 -10.58
N ARG A 13 6.10 -11.15 -11.83
CA ARG A 13 5.65 -10.17 -12.83
C ARG A 13 4.21 -10.46 -13.29
N ALA A 14 3.90 -11.73 -13.50
CA ALA A 14 2.55 -12.16 -13.85
C ALA A 14 1.55 -11.88 -12.71
N ALA A 15 1.93 -12.16 -11.46
CA ALA A 15 1.11 -11.87 -10.30
C ALA A 15 0.88 -10.35 -10.13
N PHE A 16 1.93 -9.54 -10.29
CA PHE A 16 1.80 -8.09 -10.27
C PHE A 16 0.89 -7.57 -11.39
N ALA A 17 1.08 -8.06 -12.62
CA ALA A 17 0.23 -7.68 -13.74
C ALA A 17 -1.24 -8.09 -13.52
N ALA A 18 -1.49 -9.25 -12.93
CA ALA A 18 -2.83 -9.70 -12.58
C ALA A 18 -3.48 -8.80 -11.51
N CYS A 19 -2.75 -8.43 -10.47
CA CYS A 19 -3.24 -7.47 -9.44
C CYS A 19 -3.53 -6.10 -10.07
N ALA A 20 -2.63 -5.59 -10.90
CA ALA A 20 -2.82 -4.31 -11.59
C ALA A 20 -4.04 -4.33 -12.53
N LEU A 21 -4.19 -5.41 -13.30
CA LEU A 21 -5.34 -5.58 -14.18
C LEU A 21 -6.64 -5.67 -13.39
N TRP A 22 -6.64 -6.42 -12.28
CA TRP A 22 -7.79 -6.51 -11.39
C TRP A 22 -8.21 -5.14 -10.85
N LEU A 23 -7.25 -4.34 -10.35
CA LEU A 23 -7.54 -2.98 -9.89
C LEU A 23 -8.10 -2.10 -11.01
N LEU A 24 -7.48 -2.12 -12.20
CA LEU A 24 -7.96 -1.34 -13.34
C LEU A 24 -9.40 -1.72 -13.73
N LEU A 25 -9.71 -3.00 -13.74
CA LEU A 25 -11.07 -3.48 -14.05
C LEU A 25 -12.06 -3.07 -12.96
N TYR A 26 -11.64 -3.12 -11.70
CA TYR A 26 -12.45 -2.69 -10.57
C TYR A 26 -12.75 -1.18 -10.65
N GLU A 27 -11.73 -0.34 -10.84
CA GLU A 27 -11.91 1.11 -10.98
C GLU A 27 -12.75 1.47 -12.21
N LEU A 28 -12.49 0.83 -13.34
CA LEU A 28 -13.27 1.04 -14.55
C LEU A 28 -14.74 0.70 -14.34
N ARG A 29 -15.02 -0.40 -13.65
CA ARG A 29 -16.39 -0.79 -13.31
C ARG A 29 -17.07 0.29 -12.44
N VAL A 30 -16.40 0.76 -11.39
CA VAL A 30 -16.96 1.80 -10.48
C VAL A 30 -17.31 3.07 -11.25
N ILE A 31 -16.48 3.44 -12.24
CA ILE A 31 -16.69 4.65 -13.04
C ILE A 31 -17.81 4.47 -14.09
N VAL A 32 -17.81 3.32 -14.79
CA VAL A 32 -18.68 3.12 -15.97
C VAL A 32 -20.03 2.51 -15.60
N ALA A 33 -20.10 1.71 -14.57
CA ALA A 33 -21.29 0.99 -14.16
C ALA A 33 -21.43 0.94 -12.62
N PRO A 34 -21.63 2.09 -11.94
CA PRO A 34 -21.71 2.16 -10.48
C PRO A 34 -22.86 1.32 -9.91
N ASP A 35 -23.96 1.22 -10.64
CA ASP A 35 -25.16 0.50 -10.21
C ASP A 35 -25.12 -1.02 -10.47
N LEU A 36 -24.04 -1.52 -11.09
CA LEU A 36 -23.90 -2.94 -11.34
C LEU A 36 -23.55 -3.68 -10.05
N ASP A 37 -24.51 -4.43 -9.50
CA ASP A 37 -24.22 -5.31 -8.36
C ASP A 37 -23.41 -6.52 -8.83
N ALA A 38 -22.12 -6.46 -8.56
CA ALA A 38 -21.18 -7.57 -8.88
C ALA A 38 -20.98 -8.52 -7.70
N GLY A 39 -21.84 -8.41 -6.69
CA GLY A 39 -21.78 -9.20 -5.47
C GLY A 39 -20.75 -8.69 -4.44
N PRO A 40 -20.88 -9.14 -3.18
CA PRO A 40 -20.09 -8.61 -2.04
C PRO A 40 -18.57 -8.78 -2.20
N LEU A 41 -18.11 -9.86 -2.86
CA LEU A 41 -16.68 -10.08 -3.09
C LEU A 41 -16.07 -9.02 -4.02
N THR A 42 -16.83 -8.55 -4.99
CA THR A 42 -16.33 -7.59 -5.99
C THR A 42 -16.60 -6.15 -5.59
N SER A 43 -17.68 -5.89 -4.86
CA SER A 43 -18.04 -4.53 -4.43
C SER A 43 -17.36 -4.13 -3.12
N ARG A 44 -17.12 -5.08 -2.22
CA ARG A 44 -16.66 -4.81 -0.86
C ARG A 44 -15.21 -5.26 -0.60
N PHE A 45 -14.84 -6.47 -1.01
CA PHE A 45 -13.54 -7.08 -0.68
C PHE A 45 -12.51 -7.04 -1.83
N ALA A 46 -12.86 -6.54 -3.01
CA ALA A 46 -11.94 -6.53 -4.15
C ALA A 46 -10.64 -5.77 -3.86
N HIS A 47 -10.74 -4.65 -3.18
CA HIS A 47 -9.60 -3.83 -2.75
C HIS A 47 -8.72 -4.58 -1.75
N ASP A 48 -9.32 -5.18 -0.72
CA ASP A 48 -8.62 -5.90 0.35
C ASP A 48 -7.81 -7.07 -0.20
N VAL A 49 -8.37 -7.82 -1.16
CA VAL A 49 -7.68 -8.95 -1.81
C VAL A 49 -6.40 -8.47 -2.50
N VAL A 50 -6.46 -7.33 -3.21
CA VAL A 50 -5.28 -6.79 -3.90
C VAL A 50 -4.23 -6.28 -2.93
N LEU A 51 -4.64 -5.63 -1.85
CA LEU A 51 -3.72 -5.17 -0.81
C LEU A 51 -3.01 -6.35 -0.12
N LEU A 52 -3.76 -7.39 0.25
CA LEU A 52 -3.19 -8.61 0.83
C LEU A 52 -2.25 -9.34 -0.15
N ALA A 53 -2.65 -9.46 -1.42
CA ALA A 53 -1.79 -10.04 -2.45
C ALA A 53 -0.51 -9.23 -2.66
N SER A 54 -0.61 -7.90 -2.68
CA SER A 54 0.54 -7.00 -2.81
C SER A 54 1.50 -7.15 -1.62
N SER A 55 0.99 -7.20 -0.40
CA SER A 55 1.81 -7.42 0.80
C SER A 55 2.53 -8.77 0.75
N ALA A 56 1.83 -9.84 0.35
CA ALA A 56 2.42 -11.16 0.19
C ALA A 56 3.53 -11.19 -0.87
N LEU A 57 3.35 -10.51 -2.01
CA LEU A 57 4.37 -10.40 -3.05
C LEU A 57 5.62 -9.65 -2.56
N ILE A 58 5.44 -8.57 -1.79
CA ILE A 58 6.56 -7.82 -1.21
C ILE A 58 7.32 -8.68 -0.20
N ILE A 59 6.60 -9.41 0.66
CA ILE A 59 7.22 -10.33 1.63
C ILE A 59 7.92 -11.49 0.91
N ALA A 60 7.33 -12.06 -0.12
CA ALA A 60 7.98 -13.08 -0.95
C ALA A 60 9.27 -12.56 -1.61
N LYS A 61 9.28 -11.29 -2.05
CA LYS A 61 10.48 -10.62 -2.53
C LYS A 61 11.55 -10.53 -1.45
N ALA A 62 11.17 -10.22 -0.21
CA ALA A 62 12.07 -10.15 0.93
C ALA A 62 12.78 -11.50 1.18
N LEU A 63 12.07 -12.62 1.05
CA LEU A 63 12.64 -13.96 1.23
C LEU A 63 13.71 -14.29 0.18
N SER A 64 13.59 -13.73 -1.02
CA SER A 64 14.53 -13.92 -2.13
C SER A 64 15.72 -12.95 -2.10
N ALA A 65 15.60 -11.81 -1.45
CA ALA A 65 16.55 -10.70 -1.46
C ALA A 65 17.45 -10.70 -0.20
N ARG A 66 18.39 -11.64 -0.10
CA ARG A 66 19.23 -11.84 1.13
C ARG A 66 19.84 -10.54 1.66
N ARG A 67 20.43 -9.70 0.80
CA ARG A 67 21.10 -8.44 1.20
C ARG A 67 20.15 -7.34 1.61
N GLU A 68 18.96 -7.32 1.05
CA GLU A 68 17.94 -6.28 1.26
C GLU A 68 16.73 -6.81 2.04
N ARG A 69 16.87 -8.01 2.65
CA ARG A 69 15.74 -8.73 3.26
C ARG A 69 14.99 -7.90 4.29
N LEU A 70 15.72 -7.27 5.22
CA LEU A 70 15.11 -6.47 6.27
C LEU A 70 14.33 -5.27 5.71
N ALA A 71 14.88 -4.61 4.70
CA ALA A 71 14.23 -3.49 4.06
C ALA A 71 12.89 -3.89 3.42
N TRP A 72 12.89 -4.99 2.65
CA TRP A 72 11.68 -5.51 2.03
C TRP A 72 10.68 -6.06 3.05
N LEU A 73 11.15 -6.65 4.15
CA LEU A 73 10.28 -7.11 5.25
C LEU A 73 9.57 -5.92 5.92
N LEU A 74 10.28 -4.81 6.18
CA LEU A 74 9.67 -3.62 6.78
C LEU A 74 8.62 -3.02 5.86
N ILE A 75 8.91 -2.87 4.56
CA ILE A 75 7.92 -2.38 3.59
C ILE A 75 6.72 -3.32 3.53
N GLY A 76 6.96 -4.64 3.43
CA GLY A 76 5.90 -5.63 3.37
C GLY A 76 5.06 -5.68 4.64
N ALA A 77 5.68 -5.55 5.81
CA ALA A 77 4.99 -5.48 7.10
C ALA A 77 4.10 -4.22 7.20
N GLY A 78 4.58 -3.08 6.71
CA GLY A 78 3.78 -1.84 6.64
C GLY A 78 2.55 -2.01 5.76
N VAL A 79 2.74 -2.53 4.54
CA VAL A 79 1.62 -2.78 3.61
C VAL A 79 0.67 -3.83 4.18
N LEU A 80 1.17 -4.87 4.84
CA LEU A 80 0.34 -5.88 5.50
C LEU A 80 -0.47 -5.29 6.65
N ALA A 81 0.14 -4.44 7.48
CA ALA A 81 -0.57 -3.77 8.58
C ALA A 81 -1.72 -2.91 8.04
N TRP A 82 -1.48 -2.14 6.98
CA TRP A 82 -2.54 -1.39 6.31
C TRP A 82 -3.62 -2.32 5.74
N SER A 83 -3.22 -3.37 5.01
CA SER A 83 -4.18 -4.33 4.45
C SER A 83 -5.09 -4.95 5.52
N LEU A 84 -4.54 -5.26 6.69
CA LEU A 84 -5.32 -5.76 7.82
C LEU A 84 -6.27 -4.70 8.40
N GLY A 85 -5.86 -3.44 8.41
CA GLY A 85 -6.72 -2.30 8.75
C GLY A 85 -7.92 -2.20 7.81
N GLU A 86 -7.69 -2.31 6.49
CA GLU A 86 -8.76 -2.32 5.46
C GLU A 86 -9.70 -3.52 5.64
N VAL A 87 -9.15 -4.72 5.82
CA VAL A 87 -9.98 -5.91 6.08
C VAL A 87 -10.84 -5.73 7.34
N TYR A 88 -10.29 -5.18 8.41
CA TYR A 88 -11.05 -4.87 9.61
C TYR A 88 -12.13 -3.84 9.33
N TYR A 89 -11.81 -2.77 8.63
CA TYR A 89 -12.77 -1.74 8.22
C TYR A 89 -13.91 -2.36 7.41
N THR A 90 -13.57 -3.12 6.37
CA THR A 90 -14.53 -3.76 5.48
C THR A 90 -15.40 -4.80 6.19
N ALA A 91 -14.82 -5.60 7.09
CA ALA A 91 -15.54 -6.69 7.76
C ALA A 91 -16.40 -6.23 8.94
N VAL A 92 -15.96 -5.19 9.66
CA VAL A 92 -16.55 -4.80 10.95
C VAL A 92 -17.18 -3.42 10.92
N LEU A 93 -16.55 -2.45 10.25
CA LEU A 93 -16.97 -1.05 10.31
C LEU A 93 -17.83 -0.63 9.11
N TRP A 94 -17.82 -1.37 8.02
CA TRP A 94 -18.54 -1.00 6.79
C TRP A 94 -20.04 -0.71 7.00
N ASP A 95 -20.70 -1.55 7.80
CA ASP A 95 -22.13 -1.43 8.09
C ASP A 95 -22.41 -0.79 9.48
N ALA A 96 -21.38 -0.25 10.13
CA ALA A 96 -21.53 0.36 11.44
C ALA A 96 -22.21 1.74 11.32
N GLU A 97 -23.28 1.98 12.06
CA GLU A 97 -23.97 3.28 12.11
C GLU A 97 -23.07 4.40 12.68
N VAL A 98 -22.16 4.03 13.60
CA VAL A 98 -21.20 4.95 14.23
C VAL A 98 -19.82 4.28 14.26
N ILE A 99 -18.85 4.94 13.65
CA ILE A 99 -17.46 4.49 13.70
C ILE A 99 -16.77 5.19 14.86
N ALA A 100 -16.32 4.41 15.85
CA ALA A 100 -15.50 4.94 16.94
C ALA A 100 -14.13 5.40 16.41
N ILE A 101 -13.73 6.63 16.73
CA ILE A 101 -12.41 7.19 16.39
C ILE A 101 -11.66 7.45 17.70
N PRO A 102 -10.47 6.87 17.91
CA PRO A 102 -9.73 5.95 17.01
C PRO A 102 -10.32 4.55 16.96
N SER A 103 -10.21 3.91 15.80
CA SER A 103 -10.60 2.52 15.57
C SER A 103 -9.38 1.59 15.52
N PRO A 104 -9.54 0.27 15.68
CA PRO A 104 -8.44 -0.68 15.50
C PRO A 104 -7.82 -0.62 14.08
N ALA A 105 -8.59 -0.23 13.05
CA ALA A 105 -8.09 -0.04 11.69
C ALA A 105 -7.00 1.03 11.62
N ASP A 106 -7.12 2.09 12.42
CA ASP A 106 -6.18 3.22 12.42
C ASP A 106 -4.76 2.80 12.82
N VAL A 107 -4.62 1.77 13.67
CA VAL A 107 -3.32 1.21 14.02
C VAL A 107 -2.64 0.64 12.78
N GLY A 108 -3.38 -0.07 11.93
CA GLY A 108 -2.88 -0.59 10.66
C GLY A 108 -2.42 0.54 9.72
N TYR A 109 -3.24 1.55 9.58
CA TYR A 109 -2.95 2.72 8.73
C TYR A 109 -1.72 3.50 9.20
N LEU A 110 -1.60 3.74 10.49
CA LEU A 110 -0.49 4.50 11.08
C LEU A 110 0.84 3.74 11.08
N LEU A 111 0.83 2.41 10.99
CA LEU A 111 2.06 1.61 10.92
C LEU A 111 2.72 1.64 9.54
N LEU A 112 1.96 1.85 8.46
CA LEU A 112 2.52 1.87 7.09
C LEU A 112 3.61 2.94 6.91
N PRO A 113 3.39 4.23 7.20
CA PRO A 113 4.39 5.26 6.90
C PRO A 113 5.75 5.03 7.59
N PRO A 114 5.84 4.76 8.90
CA PRO A 114 7.14 4.58 9.56
C PRO A 114 7.85 3.30 9.10
N LEU A 115 7.13 2.21 8.88
CA LEU A 115 7.72 0.95 8.42
C LEU A 115 8.20 1.06 6.97
N ALA A 116 7.42 1.67 6.09
CA ALA A 116 7.79 1.90 4.70
C ALA A 116 9.00 2.85 4.62
N LEU A 117 9.01 3.94 5.38
CA LEU A 117 10.13 4.88 5.44
C LEU A 117 11.41 4.17 5.89
N ALA A 118 11.36 3.42 7.00
CA ALA A 118 12.51 2.66 7.49
C ALA A 118 13.02 1.67 6.44
N GLY A 119 12.13 0.96 5.76
CA GLY A 119 12.48 0.05 4.69
C GLY A 119 13.13 0.74 3.50
N ILE A 120 12.59 1.88 3.04
CA ILE A 120 13.16 2.68 1.95
C ILE A 120 14.56 3.20 2.33
N LEU A 121 14.74 3.70 3.54
CA LEU A 121 16.04 4.16 4.03
C LEU A 121 17.09 3.04 4.06
N LEU A 122 16.70 1.83 4.45
CA LEU A 122 17.57 0.66 4.40
C LEU A 122 17.91 0.27 2.95
N LEU A 123 16.96 0.31 2.01
CA LEU A 123 17.23 0.08 0.60
C LEU A 123 18.20 1.13 0.04
N LEU A 124 18.00 2.38 0.39
CA LEU A 124 18.87 3.46 -0.04
C LEU A 124 20.31 3.24 0.46
N LYS A 125 20.48 2.92 1.75
CA LYS A 125 21.79 2.57 2.33
C LYS A 125 22.42 1.35 1.66
N ALA A 126 21.63 0.34 1.27
CA ALA A 126 22.14 -0.86 0.64
C ALA A 126 22.63 -0.64 -0.80
N ARG A 127 22.04 0.33 -1.51
CA ARG A 127 22.28 0.57 -2.94
C ARG A 127 23.15 1.78 -3.24
N ALA A 128 23.05 2.83 -2.45
CA ALA A 128 23.82 4.05 -2.62
C ALA A 128 25.15 3.95 -1.89
N ARG A 129 26.28 4.18 -2.61
CA ARG A 129 27.61 4.27 -1.99
C ARG A 129 27.77 5.50 -1.10
N ALA A 130 27.11 6.59 -1.45
CA ALA A 130 26.95 7.79 -0.63
C ALA A 130 25.63 8.46 -1.01
N VAL A 131 24.87 8.92 -0.01
CA VAL A 131 23.70 9.74 -0.23
C VAL A 131 24.14 11.18 0.02
N PRO A 132 24.17 12.04 -1.01
CA PRO A 132 24.53 13.46 -0.84
C PRO A 132 23.57 14.13 0.15
N ARG A 133 24.10 15.05 0.95
CA ARG A 133 23.25 15.81 1.92
C ARG A 133 22.13 16.59 1.23
N THR A 134 22.35 17.01 -0.01
CA THR A 134 21.35 17.71 -0.82
C THR A 134 20.09 16.87 -1.03
N LEU A 135 20.22 15.56 -1.28
CA LEU A 135 19.06 14.67 -1.43
C LEU A 135 18.19 14.58 -0.18
N TRP A 136 18.80 14.68 1.01
CA TRP A 136 18.03 14.73 2.26
C TRP A 136 17.25 16.05 2.39
N VAL A 137 17.90 17.17 2.05
CA VAL A 137 17.25 18.50 2.05
C VAL A 137 16.12 18.55 1.05
N ASP A 138 16.36 18.08 -0.17
CA ASP A 138 15.34 18.00 -1.23
C ASP A 138 14.15 17.12 -0.81
N GLY A 139 14.43 15.98 -0.16
CA GLY A 139 13.38 15.09 0.37
C GLY A 139 12.55 15.74 1.47
N VAL A 140 13.16 16.49 2.37
CA VAL A 140 12.46 17.25 3.44
C VAL A 140 11.61 18.36 2.82
N ILE A 141 12.16 19.13 1.87
CA ILE A 141 11.43 20.20 1.17
C ILE A 141 10.21 19.62 0.44
N ALA A 142 10.40 18.53 -0.33
CA ALA A 142 9.31 17.87 -1.04
C ALA A 142 8.26 17.34 -0.08
N GLY A 143 8.66 16.70 1.03
CA GLY A 143 7.75 16.20 2.05
C GLY A 143 6.94 17.31 2.72
N LEU A 144 7.58 18.44 3.07
CA LEU A 144 6.90 19.60 3.64
C LEU A 144 5.94 20.26 2.63
N ALA A 145 6.31 20.33 1.36
CA ALA A 145 5.44 20.87 0.31
C ALA A 145 4.18 20.02 0.13
N VAL A 146 4.32 18.68 0.09
CA VAL A 146 3.19 17.76 0.03
C VAL A 146 2.32 17.86 1.28
N ALA A 147 2.93 17.91 2.47
CA ALA A 147 2.20 18.05 3.74
C ALA A 147 1.42 19.38 3.79
N ALA A 148 2.02 20.48 3.37
CA ALA A 148 1.36 21.81 3.33
C ALA A 148 0.19 21.80 2.34
N LEU A 149 0.38 21.23 1.14
CA LEU A 149 -0.69 21.13 0.14
C LEU A 149 -1.85 20.23 0.64
N SER A 150 -1.52 19.09 1.24
CA SER A 150 -2.53 18.19 1.82
C SER A 150 -3.29 18.86 2.96
N ALA A 151 -2.58 19.58 3.83
CA ALA A 151 -3.21 20.34 4.91
C ALA A 151 -4.15 21.42 4.36
N ALA A 152 -3.72 22.22 3.36
CA ALA A 152 -4.56 23.24 2.76
C ALA A 152 -5.86 22.63 2.18
N LEU A 153 -5.75 21.55 1.39
CA LEU A 153 -6.91 20.90 0.78
C LEU A 153 -7.89 20.31 1.81
N VAL A 154 -7.37 19.72 2.89
CA VAL A 154 -8.19 19.10 3.94
C VAL A 154 -8.84 20.17 4.81
N PHE A 155 -8.10 21.19 5.23
CA PHE A 155 -8.63 22.24 6.10
C PHE A 155 -9.69 23.07 5.40
N ASP A 156 -9.54 23.41 4.11
CA ASP A 156 -10.57 24.11 3.37
C ASP A 156 -11.88 23.31 3.37
N THR A 157 -11.81 22.00 3.07
CA THR A 157 -13.00 21.13 3.05
C THR A 157 -13.65 20.96 4.43
N VAL A 158 -12.84 20.91 5.50
CA VAL A 158 -13.35 20.75 6.88
C VAL A 158 -13.98 22.05 7.37
N LEU A 159 -13.36 23.21 7.10
CA LEU A 159 -13.86 24.51 7.57
C LEU A 159 -15.13 24.96 6.82
N GLU A 160 -15.31 24.54 5.58
CA GLU A 160 -16.55 24.81 4.82
C GLU A 160 -17.76 24.01 5.32
N ASN A 161 -17.54 22.92 6.07
CA ASN A 161 -18.58 22.01 6.57
C ASN A 161 -18.86 22.16 8.09
N VAL A 162 -18.24 23.12 8.77
CA VAL A 162 -18.48 23.47 10.18
C VAL A 162 -19.22 24.80 10.30
#